data_81e5062df74d894b08bdd826a22e805d
#
_entry.id   81e5062df74d894b08bdd826a22e805d
#
_cell.length_a   1.000
_cell.length_b   1.000
_cell.length_c   1.000
_cell.angle_alpha   90.00
_cell.angle_beta   90.00
_cell.angle_gamma   90.00
#
_symmetry.space_group_name_H-M   'P 1'
#
loop_
_entity.id
_entity.type
_entity.pdbx_description
1 polymer ?
#
loop_
_entity_poly.entity_id
_entity_poly.type
_entity_poly.pdbx_seq_one_letter_code
_entity_poly.pdbx_strand_id
1 'polypeptide(L)'
;MPELGHVVFYVRDLQRSVDFYRDAVGLTFKGKIFDGRAGMLTGGRTHHELLLIEVDDAPGPMQGRRVGLYHTGWKIGESLDELRAKKAQLEKLGYGIDGQSDHTVSQSLYLRDPDGNEVELFVDDPSYDWKNRE
;
A
#
# COMPACT_ATOMS: atom_id res chain seq x y z
N MET A 1 14.23 -1.62 -19.46
CA MET A 1 13.46 -2.53 -18.58
C MET A 1 12.15 -1.88 -18.19
N PRO A 2 11.04 -2.57 -18.40
CA PRO A 2 9.79 -2.00 -17.89
C PRO A 2 9.75 -2.02 -16.36
N GLU A 3 9.02 -1.07 -15.79
CA GLU A 3 8.77 -1.03 -14.36
C GLU A 3 7.28 -0.78 -14.11
N LEU A 4 6.80 -1.21 -12.94
CA LEU A 4 5.42 -0.94 -12.58
C LEU A 4 5.28 0.55 -12.32
N GLY A 5 4.47 1.24 -13.13
CA GLY A 5 4.28 2.69 -13.01
C GLY A 5 3.25 3.06 -11.99
N HIS A 6 2.07 2.47 -12.09
CA HIS A 6 1.00 2.77 -11.14
C HIS A 6 -0.01 1.62 -11.09
N VAL A 7 -0.79 1.60 -10.00
CA VAL A 7 -2.00 0.79 -9.86
C VAL A 7 -3.19 1.71 -9.65
N VAL A 8 -4.36 1.25 -10.07
CA VAL A 8 -5.61 2.02 -9.95
C VAL A 8 -6.62 1.17 -9.19
N PHE A 9 -7.21 1.76 -8.14
CA PHE A 9 -8.27 1.11 -7.38
C PHE A 9 -9.57 1.90 -7.52
N TYR A 10 -10.67 1.18 -7.68
CA TYR A 10 -11.97 1.72 -7.38
C TYR A 10 -12.17 1.71 -5.87
N VAL A 11 -12.68 2.81 -5.31
CA VAL A 11 -12.93 2.95 -3.88
C VAL A 11 -14.34 3.49 -3.65
N ARG A 12 -14.92 3.16 -2.49
CA ARG A 12 -16.27 3.65 -2.16
C ARG A 12 -16.27 5.09 -1.70
N ASP A 13 -15.27 5.49 -0.94
CA ASP A 13 -15.15 6.84 -0.34
C ASP A 13 -13.73 7.33 -0.59
N LEU A 14 -13.59 8.31 -1.48
CA LEU A 14 -12.27 8.79 -1.89
C LEU A 14 -11.47 9.36 -0.72
N GLN A 15 -12.08 10.21 0.10
CA GLN A 15 -11.35 10.86 1.19
C GLN A 15 -10.86 9.84 2.21
N ARG A 16 -11.68 8.87 2.56
CA ARG A 16 -11.30 7.81 3.50
C ARG A 16 -10.12 6.99 2.99
N SER A 17 -10.12 6.68 1.70
CA SER A 17 -9.02 5.92 1.10
C SER A 17 -7.77 6.77 0.94
N VAL A 18 -7.90 8.05 0.58
CA VAL A 18 -6.75 8.97 0.55
C VAL A 18 -6.12 9.07 1.93
N ASP A 19 -6.93 9.22 2.98
CA ASP A 19 -6.41 9.31 4.35
C ASP A 19 -5.63 8.05 4.73
N PHE A 20 -6.12 6.87 4.38
CA PHE A 20 -5.42 5.63 4.67
C PHE A 20 -4.07 5.55 3.95
N TYR A 21 -4.05 5.76 2.64
CA TYR A 21 -2.81 5.62 1.88
C TYR A 21 -1.81 6.73 2.19
N ARG A 22 -2.27 7.91 2.59
CA ARG A 22 -1.40 8.98 3.06
C ARG A 22 -0.88 8.70 4.48
N ASP A 23 -1.75 8.37 5.42
CA ASP A 23 -1.39 8.32 6.84
C ASP A 23 -0.85 6.96 7.27
N ALA A 24 -1.40 5.86 6.76
CA ALA A 24 -0.94 4.52 7.12
C ALA A 24 0.22 4.07 6.22
N VAL A 25 0.09 4.18 4.91
CA VAL A 25 1.14 3.75 3.98
C VAL A 25 2.27 4.78 3.93
N GLY A 26 1.95 6.06 3.92
CA GLY A 26 2.94 7.14 3.91
C GLY A 26 3.11 7.81 2.56
N LEU A 27 2.15 7.65 1.64
CA LEU A 27 2.20 8.30 0.33
C LEU A 27 1.86 9.78 0.46
N THR A 28 2.33 10.57 -0.51
CA THR A 28 2.01 11.99 -0.61
C THR A 28 0.82 12.16 -1.55
N PHE A 29 -0.21 12.87 -1.09
CA PHE A 29 -1.36 13.21 -1.91
C PHE A 29 -1.00 14.34 -2.87
N LYS A 30 -1.27 14.13 -4.17
CA LYS A 30 -0.87 15.07 -5.23
C LYS A 30 -2.03 15.81 -5.87
N GLY A 31 -3.26 15.53 -5.49
CA GLY A 31 -4.41 16.26 -5.99
C GLY A 31 -5.48 15.37 -6.57
N LYS A 32 -6.61 15.98 -6.92
CA LYS A 32 -7.77 15.30 -7.48
C LYS A 32 -7.84 15.55 -8.99
N ILE A 33 -8.37 14.55 -9.70
CA ILE A 33 -8.70 14.62 -11.13
C ILE A 33 -10.11 14.07 -11.35
N PHE A 34 -10.60 14.08 -12.59
CA PHE A 34 -11.93 13.58 -12.96
C PHE A 34 -13.05 14.24 -12.14
N ASP A 35 -13.07 15.59 -12.14
CA ASP A 35 -14.05 16.40 -11.41
C ASP A 35 -14.10 16.05 -9.91
N GLY A 36 -12.95 15.76 -9.32
CA GLY A 36 -12.84 15.48 -7.89
C GLY A 36 -13.16 14.03 -7.51
N ARG A 37 -13.44 13.16 -8.46
CA ARG A 37 -13.78 11.75 -8.17
C ARG A 37 -12.57 10.84 -8.06
N ALA A 38 -11.39 11.33 -8.42
CA ALA A 38 -10.17 10.53 -8.32
C ALA A 38 -9.07 11.31 -7.63
N GLY A 39 -8.19 10.58 -6.93
CA GLY A 39 -7.06 11.15 -6.23
C GLY A 39 -5.76 10.46 -6.60
N MET A 40 -4.71 11.26 -6.78
CA MET A 40 -3.38 10.78 -7.10
C MET A 40 -2.50 10.82 -5.86
N LEU A 41 -1.77 9.72 -5.59
CA LEU A 41 -0.80 9.64 -4.50
C LEU A 41 0.53 9.12 -5.03
N THR A 42 1.61 9.63 -4.49
CA THR A 42 2.96 9.26 -4.93
C THR A 42 3.85 8.85 -3.76
N GLY A 43 4.69 7.86 -4.02
CA GLY A 43 5.81 7.48 -3.15
C GLY A 43 7.11 8.15 -3.56
N GLY A 44 7.07 9.03 -4.58
CA GLY A 44 8.23 9.79 -5.02
C GLY A 44 8.92 9.26 -6.27
N ARG A 45 8.51 8.10 -6.80
CA ARG A 45 9.16 7.53 -7.97
C ARG A 45 8.52 7.99 -9.28
N THR A 46 7.19 8.13 -9.30
CA THR A 46 6.45 8.69 -10.44
C THR A 46 5.52 9.79 -9.95
N HIS A 47 4.79 10.44 -10.86
CA HIS A 47 3.81 11.45 -10.48
C HIS A 47 2.66 10.85 -9.66
N HIS A 48 2.38 9.55 -9.82
CA HIS A 48 1.50 8.79 -8.95
C HIS A 48 1.78 7.29 -9.15
N GLU A 49 2.09 6.60 -8.06
CA GLU A 49 2.11 5.13 -8.06
C GLU A 49 0.70 4.60 -7.82
N LEU A 50 -0.18 5.40 -7.26
CA LEU A 50 -1.53 5.00 -6.91
C LEU A 50 -2.53 6.05 -7.39
N LEU A 51 -3.58 5.58 -8.06
CA LEU A 51 -4.75 6.39 -8.40
C LEU A 51 -5.97 5.72 -7.79
N LEU A 52 -6.77 6.50 -7.07
CA LEU A 52 -8.01 6.06 -6.44
C LEU A 52 -9.17 6.72 -7.16
N ILE A 53 -10.14 5.93 -7.62
CA ILE A 53 -11.32 6.43 -8.32
C ILE A 53 -12.57 6.06 -7.51
N GLU A 54 -13.34 7.07 -7.10
CA GLU A 54 -14.56 6.84 -6.33
C GLU A 54 -15.67 6.28 -7.23
N VAL A 55 -16.26 5.18 -6.79
CA VAL A 55 -17.36 4.52 -7.50
C VAL A 55 -18.60 4.34 -6.62
N ASP A 56 -18.64 5.00 -5.49
CA ASP A 56 -19.73 4.98 -4.54
C ASP A 56 -20.01 3.56 -4.02
N ASP A 57 -21.25 3.12 -3.98
CA ASP A 57 -21.67 1.90 -3.32
C ASP A 57 -21.55 0.67 -4.23
N ALA A 58 -20.32 0.26 -4.49
CA ALA A 58 -20.02 -0.92 -5.31
C ALA A 58 -19.60 -2.11 -4.42
N PRO A 59 -19.68 -3.36 -4.94
CA PRO A 59 -19.18 -4.51 -4.21
C PRO A 59 -17.67 -4.39 -3.95
N GLY A 60 -17.22 -4.83 -2.78
CA GLY A 60 -15.81 -4.82 -2.44
C GLY A 60 -15.03 -5.98 -3.06
N PRO A 61 -13.73 -6.04 -2.81
CA PRO A 61 -12.91 -7.12 -3.33
C PRO A 61 -13.32 -8.46 -2.74
N MET A 62 -13.22 -9.49 -3.56
CA MET A 62 -13.45 -10.85 -3.09
C MET A 62 -12.38 -11.24 -2.08
N GLN A 63 -12.78 -11.93 -1.04
CA GLN A 63 -11.88 -12.40 -0.01
C GLN A 63 -11.49 -13.88 -0.26
N GLY A 64 -10.36 -14.29 0.32
CA GLY A 64 -9.90 -15.66 0.20
C GLY A 64 -9.15 -15.91 -1.11
N ARG A 65 -8.93 -17.19 -1.39
CA ARG A 65 -8.15 -17.61 -2.57
C ARG A 65 -9.00 -17.51 -3.83
N ARG A 66 -8.59 -16.63 -4.73
CA ARG A 66 -9.27 -16.43 -6.01
C ARG A 66 -8.26 -15.88 -7.02
N VAL A 67 -8.64 -15.95 -8.29
CA VAL A 67 -7.84 -15.34 -9.36
C VAL A 67 -7.99 -13.81 -9.28
N GLY A 68 -6.88 -13.10 -9.42
CA GLY A 68 -6.84 -11.64 -9.39
C GLY A 68 -5.78 -11.12 -8.45
N LEU A 69 -5.84 -9.84 -8.17
CA LEU A 69 -4.90 -9.18 -7.27
C LEU A 69 -5.08 -9.71 -5.84
N TYR A 70 -3.97 -10.15 -5.23
CA TYR A 70 -3.97 -10.58 -3.84
C TYR A 70 -3.72 -9.39 -2.91
N HIS A 71 -2.60 -8.68 -3.11
CA HIS A 71 -2.29 -7.49 -2.32
C HIS A 71 -1.34 -6.58 -3.07
N THR A 72 -1.14 -5.36 -2.55
CA THR A 72 -0.06 -4.48 -2.97
C THR A 72 1.01 -4.47 -1.90
N GLY A 73 2.28 -4.51 -2.33
CA GLY A 73 3.42 -4.44 -1.43
C GLY A 73 4.13 -3.10 -1.58
N TRP A 74 4.26 -2.37 -0.48
CA TRP A 74 4.89 -1.06 -0.44
C TRP A 74 6.17 -1.13 0.38
N LYS A 75 7.29 -0.84 -0.25
CA LYS A 75 8.57 -0.76 0.45
C LYS A 75 8.62 0.58 1.20
N ILE A 76 8.65 0.51 2.53
CA ILE A 76 8.52 1.72 3.37
C ILE A 76 9.84 2.17 3.99
N GLY A 77 10.92 1.44 3.75
CA GLY A 77 12.22 1.79 4.30
C GLY A 77 13.26 0.75 3.94
N GLU A 78 14.44 0.89 4.54
CA GLU A 78 15.61 0.06 4.23
C GLU A 78 16.05 -0.81 5.42
N SER A 79 15.39 -0.70 6.58
CA SER A 79 15.82 -1.41 7.78
C SER A 79 14.65 -1.91 8.60
N LEU A 80 14.92 -2.92 9.42
CA LEU A 80 13.94 -3.45 10.38
C LEU A 80 13.52 -2.38 11.38
N ASP A 81 14.42 -1.47 11.76
CA ASP A 81 14.08 -0.39 12.69
C ASP A 81 13.02 0.54 12.09
N GLU A 82 13.10 0.81 10.78
CA GLU A 82 12.08 1.60 10.10
C GLU A 82 10.73 0.88 10.09
N LEU A 83 10.72 -0.43 9.91
CA LEU A 83 9.48 -1.21 9.97
C LEU A 83 8.88 -1.20 11.38
N ARG A 84 9.70 -1.32 12.41
CA ARG A 84 9.27 -1.23 13.81
C ARG A 84 8.68 0.14 14.12
N ALA A 85 9.32 1.20 13.62
CA ALA A 85 8.81 2.57 13.77
C ALA A 85 7.46 2.74 13.08
N LYS A 86 7.31 2.16 11.89
CA LYS A 86 6.02 2.17 11.16
C LYS A 86 4.94 1.44 11.96
N LYS A 87 5.25 0.29 12.53
CA LYS A 87 4.31 -0.45 13.38
C LYS A 87 3.83 0.38 14.55
N ALA A 88 4.77 1.03 15.25
CA ALA A 88 4.43 1.90 16.38
C ALA A 88 3.56 3.09 15.95
N GLN A 89 3.85 3.68 14.80
CA GLN A 89 3.06 4.78 14.26
C GLN A 89 1.63 4.34 13.94
N LEU A 90 1.47 3.18 13.30
CA LEU A 90 0.15 2.63 12.95
C LEU A 90 -0.68 2.36 14.21
N GLU A 91 -0.08 1.76 15.23
CA GLU A 91 -0.75 1.51 16.51
C GLU A 91 -1.19 2.82 17.17
N LYS A 92 -0.32 3.84 17.16
CA LYS A 92 -0.63 5.16 17.71
C LYS A 92 -1.79 5.83 16.96
N LEU A 93 -1.86 5.66 15.64
CA LEU A 93 -2.93 6.22 14.81
C LEU A 93 -4.21 5.40 14.87
N GLY A 94 -4.18 4.22 15.47
CA GLY A 94 -5.36 3.37 15.61
C GLY A 94 -5.64 2.46 14.42
N TYR A 95 -4.68 2.28 13.52
CA TYR A 95 -4.83 1.34 12.42
C TYR A 95 -4.55 -0.09 12.88
N GLY A 96 -5.44 -1.01 12.52
CA GLY A 96 -5.26 -2.42 12.84
C GLY A 96 -4.20 -3.07 11.96
N ILE A 97 -3.38 -3.93 12.56
CA ILE A 97 -2.38 -4.74 11.87
C ILE A 97 -2.87 -6.17 11.91
N ASP A 98 -3.17 -6.76 10.74
CA ASP A 98 -3.72 -8.11 10.65
C ASP A 98 -2.66 -9.19 10.86
N GLY A 99 -1.40 -8.87 10.58
CA GLY A 99 -0.33 -9.84 10.75
C GLY A 99 1.02 -9.25 10.41
N GLN A 100 2.06 -10.06 10.66
CA GLN A 100 3.42 -9.71 10.29
C GLN A 100 4.14 -10.98 9.88
N SER A 101 5.14 -10.84 9.02
CA SER A 101 5.93 -11.98 8.55
C SER A 101 7.39 -11.62 8.41
N ASP A 102 8.21 -12.67 8.47
CA ASP A 102 9.65 -12.60 8.25
C ASP A 102 9.96 -13.59 7.13
N HIS A 103 10.11 -13.07 5.93
CA HIS A 103 10.54 -13.87 4.76
C HIS A 103 12.05 -13.75 4.60
N THR A 104 12.65 -14.70 3.88
CA THR A 104 14.10 -14.71 3.64
C THR A 104 14.59 -13.39 3.01
N VAL A 105 13.76 -12.74 2.20
CA VAL A 105 14.12 -11.56 1.41
C VAL A 105 13.58 -10.27 2.00
N SER A 106 12.56 -10.34 2.87
CA SER A 106 11.89 -9.14 3.39
C SER A 106 11.17 -9.43 4.71
N GLN A 107 10.84 -8.36 5.42
CA GLN A 107 9.98 -8.41 6.60
C GLN A 107 8.81 -7.46 6.38
N SER A 108 7.62 -7.87 6.84
CA SER A 108 6.37 -7.25 6.40
C SER A 108 5.37 -7.09 7.53
N LEU A 109 4.53 -6.04 7.37
CA LEU A 109 3.29 -5.84 8.12
C LEU A 109 2.14 -5.92 7.14
N TYR A 110 1.03 -6.52 7.54
CA TYR A 110 -0.17 -6.67 6.71
C TYR A 110 -1.34 -5.92 7.33
N LEU A 111 -2.03 -5.13 6.49
CA LEU A 111 -3.21 -4.35 6.87
C LEU A 111 -4.30 -4.52 5.82
N ARG A 112 -5.46 -3.95 6.11
CA ARG A 112 -6.55 -3.80 5.13
C ARG A 112 -6.81 -2.33 4.89
N ASP A 113 -6.98 -1.95 3.62
CA ASP A 113 -7.44 -0.61 3.31
C ASP A 113 -8.94 -0.46 3.65
N PRO A 114 -9.53 0.74 3.55
CA PRO A 114 -10.93 0.94 3.93
C PRO A 114 -11.93 0.08 3.17
N ASP A 115 -11.59 -0.39 1.97
CA ASP A 115 -12.47 -1.23 1.16
C ASP A 115 -12.17 -2.72 1.29
N GLY A 116 -11.18 -3.10 2.10
CA GLY A 116 -10.84 -4.49 2.37
C GLY A 116 -9.72 -5.06 1.51
N ASN A 117 -9.03 -4.23 0.73
CA ASN A 117 -7.85 -4.68 -0.01
C ASN A 117 -6.69 -4.92 0.96
N GLU A 118 -6.01 -6.05 0.81
CA GLU A 118 -4.82 -6.32 1.63
C GLU A 118 -3.65 -5.45 1.17
N VAL A 119 -2.96 -4.88 2.14
CA VAL A 119 -1.80 -4.01 1.94
C VAL A 119 -0.64 -4.56 2.74
N GLU A 120 0.49 -4.76 2.08
CA GLU A 120 1.73 -5.17 2.73
C GLU A 120 2.68 -3.97 2.79
N LEU A 121 3.20 -3.69 3.98
CA LEU A 121 4.27 -2.69 4.17
C LEU A 121 5.53 -3.45 4.53
N PHE A 122 6.61 -3.27 3.76
CA PHE A 122 7.77 -4.13 3.94
C PHE A 122 9.09 -3.36 3.86
N VAL A 123 10.12 -4.00 4.38
CA VAL A 123 11.52 -3.64 4.17
C VAL A 123 12.27 -4.89 3.71
N ASP A 124 13.29 -4.72 2.89
CA ASP A 124 14.11 -5.83 2.43
C ASP A 124 15.14 -6.23 3.49
N ASP A 125 15.55 -7.50 3.46
CA ASP A 125 16.70 -7.95 4.22
C ASP A 125 17.95 -7.43 3.51
N PRO A 126 18.78 -6.57 4.15
CA PRO A 126 19.94 -6.00 3.49
C PRO A 126 20.99 -7.04 3.11
N SER A 127 20.96 -8.22 3.70
CA SER A 127 21.90 -9.30 3.35
C SER A 127 21.49 -10.07 2.11
N TYR A 128 20.28 -9.87 1.59
CA TYR A 128 19.77 -10.60 0.43
C TYR A 128 20.15 -9.88 -0.87
N ASP A 129 21.08 -10.47 -1.62
CA ASP A 129 21.55 -9.92 -2.89
C ASP A 129 20.73 -10.47 -4.06
N TRP A 130 19.54 -9.89 -4.28
CA TRP A 130 18.63 -10.35 -5.32
C TRP A 130 19.13 -10.04 -6.74
N LYS A 131 19.98 -9.00 -6.89
CA LYS A 131 20.45 -8.58 -8.21
C LYS A 131 21.40 -9.59 -8.86
N ASN A 132 22.10 -10.35 -8.05
CA ASN A 132 23.07 -11.34 -8.50
C ASN A 132 22.53 -12.78 -8.40
N ARG A 133 21.23 -12.94 -8.14
CA ARG A 133 20.57 -14.26 -8.13
C ARG A 133 19.82 -14.50 -9.42
N GLU A 134 19.87 -15.72 -9.91
CA GLU A 134 19.11 -16.20 -11.07
C GLU A 134 17.86 -16.96 -10.64
#